data_792877ea8fad7adcac28cc46fab5f8fd
#
_entry.id   792877ea8fad7adcac28cc46fab5f8fd
#
_cell.length_a   1.000
_cell.length_b   1.000
_cell.length_c   1.000
_cell.angle_alpha   90.00
_cell.angle_beta   90.00
_cell.angle_gamma   90.00
#
_symmetry.space_group_name_H-M   'P 1'
#
loop_
_entity.id
_entity.type
_entity.pdbx_description
1 polymer ?
#
loop_
_entity_poly.entity_id
_entity_poly.type
_entity_poly.pdbx_seq_one_letter_code
_entity_poly.pdbx_strand_id
1 'polypeptide(L)'
;MADKPNILVIWGDDIGMTNLSCYSFGMMGYQTPNIDRLAAEGMMFTDTYAEQSCTAGRSSFITGQSVFRTGLSKVGMPGADQGLSGEDPTIAELLKNHGYATGQFGKNHLGDRNEFLPTVHGFDEFYGNLYHLWVANS
;
A
#
# COMPACT_ATOMS: atom_id res chain seq x y z
N MET A 1 -16.04 -25.44 -7.89
CA MET A 1 -15.69 -24.32 -6.99
C MET A 1 -15.48 -23.12 -7.89
N ALA A 2 -16.05 -21.97 -7.60
CA ALA A 2 -15.75 -20.78 -8.38
C ALA A 2 -14.23 -20.52 -8.29
N ASP A 3 -13.60 -20.27 -9.42
CA ASP A 3 -12.18 -19.92 -9.46
C ASP A 3 -11.98 -18.65 -8.64
N LYS A 4 -11.03 -18.68 -7.73
CA LYS A 4 -10.69 -17.51 -6.92
C LYS A 4 -10.01 -16.48 -7.83
N PRO A 5 -10.47 -15.21 -7.83
CA PRO A 5 -9.85 -14.18 -8.65
C PRO A 5 -8.44 -13.88 -8.17
N ASN A 6 -7.55 -13.53 -9.09
CA ASN A 6 -6.30 -12.90 -8.74
C ASN A 6 -6.57 -11.46 -8.26
N ILE A 7 -5.82 -11.01 -7.25
CA ILE A 7 -5.97 -9.68 -6.67
C ILE A 7 -4.69 -8.91 -6.92
N LEU A 8 -4.78 -7.83 -7.68
CA LEU A 8 -3.67 -6.90 -7.91
C LEU A 8 -4.01 -5.56 -7.26
N VAL A 9 -3.15 -5.12 -6.34
CA VAL A 9 -3.23 -3.79 -5.73
C VAL A 9 -2.09 -2.94 -6.25
N ILE A 10 -2.40 -1.77 -6.79
CA ILE A 10 -1.42 -0.78 -7.23
C ILE A 10 -1.55 0.43 -6.32
N TRP A 11 -0.51 0.68 -5.55
CA TRP A 11 -0.47 1.77 -4.58
C TRP A 11 0.37 2.92 -5.11
N GLY A 12 -0.26 4.05 -5.38
CA GLY A 12 0.44 5.28 -5.72
C GLY A 12 1.07 5.92 -4.47
N ASP A 13 2.26 6.50 -4.63
CA ASP A 13 2.96 7.22 -3.57
C ASP A 13 3.06 8.70 -3.95
N ASP A 14 2.45 9.57 -3.15
CA ASP A 14 2.30 11.01 -3.40
C ASP A 14 1.59 11.36 -4.73
N ILE A 15 0.70 10.48 -5.19
CA ILE A 15 -0.14 10.72 -6.36
C ILE A 15 -1.48 11.28 -5.88
N GLY A 16 -1.72 12.55 -6.17
CA GLY A 16 -2.97 13.21 -5.83
C GLY A 16 -4.08 12.88 -6.85
N MET A 17 -5.32 13.14 -6.48
CA MET A 17 -6.50 12.95 -7.34
C MET A 17 -6.35 13.68 -8.68
N THR A 18 -5.81 14.88 -8.69
CA THR A 18 -5.59 15.67 -9.92
C THR A 18 -4.52 15.11 -10.84
N ASN A 19 -3.65 14.22 -10.35
CA ASN A 19 -2.64 13.55 -11.16
C ASN A 19 -3.22 12.44 -12.06
N LEU A 20 -4.46 12.05 -11.85
CA LEU A 20 -5.14 11.02 -12.64
C LEU A 20 -6.15 11.70 -13.57
N SER A 21 -6.03 11.48 -14.89
CA SER A 21 -6.88 12.18 -15.85
C SER A 21 -8.35 11.79 -15.76
N CYS A 22 -8.67 10.60 -15.26
CA CYS A 22 -10.06 10.21 -14.97
C CYS A 22 -10.75 11.08 -13.89
N TYR A 23 -9.97 11.70 -12.99
CA TYR A 23 -10.47 12.64 -11.99
C TYR A 23 -10.29 14.10 -12.39
N SER A 24 -9.20 14.44 -13.08
CA SER A 24 -8.85 15.82 -13.44
C SER A 24 -9.38 16.25 -14.80
N PHE A 25 -9.94 15.33 -15.58
CA PHE A 25 -10.40 15.57 -16.97
C PHE A 25 -9.31 16.17 -17.86
N GLY A 26 -8.05 15.83 -17.60
CA GLY A 26 -6.90 16.32 -18.36
C GLY A 26 -6.45 17.75 -17.97
N MET A 27 -6.95 18.33 -16.90
CA MET A 27 -6.61 19.70 -16.45
C MET A 27 -5.09 19.87 -16.21
N MET A 28 -4.39 18.82 -15.84
CA MET A 28 -2.94 18.85 -15.58
C MET A 28 -2.07 18.79 -16.85
N GLY A 29 -2.69 18.73 -18.05
CA GLY A 29 -1.98 18.75 -19.33
C GLY A 29 -1.38 17.41 -19.77
N TYR A 30 -1.59 16.34 -19.03
CA TYR A 30 -1.21 14.97 -19.40
C TYR A 30 -2.36 14.00 -19.15
N GLN A 31 -2.22 12.79 -19.64
CA GLN A 31 -3.25 11.75 -19.52
C GLN A 31 -2.67 10.48 -18.91
N THR A 32 -3.55 9.74 -18.23
CA THR A 32 -3.28 8.42 -17.63
C THR A 32 -4.16 7.34 -18.26
N PRO A 33 -3.98 7.03 -19.57
CA PRO A 33 -4.97 6.30 -20.36
C PRO A 33 -5.26 4.89 -19.84
N ASN A 34 -4.29 4.23 -19.23
CA ASN A 34 -4.49 2.89 -18.65
C ASN A 34 -5.30 2.94 -17.35
N ILE A 35 -5.09 3.97 -16.53
CA ILE A 35 -5.88 4.18 -15.30
C ILE A 35 -7.28 4.65 -15.67
N ASP A 36 -7.40 5.54 -16.65
CA ASP A 36 -8.69 6.01 -17.17
C ASP A 36 -9.53 4.85 -17.70
N ARG A 37 -8.90 3.87 -18.38
CA ARG A 37 -9.57 2.66 -18.81
C ARG A 37 -10.09 1.83 -17.64
N LEU A 38 -9.29 1.65 -16.58
CA LEU A 38 -9.75 0.96 -15.37
C LEU A 38 -10.93 1.67 -14.73
N ALA A 39 -10.92 3.00 -14.70
CA ALA A 39 -12.03 3.80 -14.20
C ALA A 39 -13.32 3.63 -15.05
N ALA A 40 -13.17 3.55 -16.37
CA ALA A 40 -14.29 3.40 -17.30
C ALA A 40 -14.89 1.98 -17.32
N GLU A 41 -14.05 0.95 -17.16
CA GLU A 41 -14.45 -0.45 -17.20
C GLU A 41 -14.85 -1.01 -15.83
N GLY A 42 -14.44 -0.34 -14.75
CA GLY A 42 -14.64 -0.78 -13.38
C GLY A 42 -15.47 0.19 -12.55
N MET A 43 -14.97 0.53 -11.37
CA MET A 43 -15.62 1.44 -10.44
C MET A 43 -14.65 2.56 -10.03
N MET A 44 -15.13 3.79 -10.04
CA MET A 44 -14.39 4.96 -9.59
C MET A 44 -15.05 5.54 -8.32
N PHE A 45 -14.28 5.72 -7.28
CA PHE A 45 -14.74 6.33 -6.03
C PHE A 45 -14.53 7.84 -6.07
N THR A 46 -15.54 8.63 -5.75
CA THR A 46 -15.48 10.09 -5.74
C THR A 46 -15.17 10.67 -4.37
N ASP A 47 -15.47 9.94 -3.32
CA ASP A 47 -15.37 10.41 -1.92
C ASP A 47 -14.59 9.42 -1.06
N THR A 48 -13.40 9.05 -1.51
CA THR A 48 -12.48 8.18 -0.77
C THR A 48 -11.27 8.99 -0.31
N TYR A 49 -11.01 8.97 0.97
CA TYR A 49 -9.93 9.72 1.61
C TYR A 49 -8.86 8.78 2.13
N ALA A 50 -7.61 9.12 1.85
CA ALA A 50 -6.45 8.43 2.38
C ALA A 50 -5.97 9.07 3.68
N GLU A 51 -5.02 8.41 4.33
CA GLU A 51 -4.33 8.99 5.48
C GLU A 51 -3.32 10.05 5.02
N GLN A 52 -2.85 10.87 5.97
CA GLN A 52 -2.04 12.07 5.71
C GLN A 52 -0.59 11.79 5.27
N SER A 53 -0.11 10.55 5.36
CA SER A 53 1.28 10.21 5.03
C SER A 53 1.43 8.76 4.58
N CYS A 54 2.59 8.47 3.97
CA CYS A 54 2.85 7.16 3.38
C CYS A 54 2.80 6.01 4.39
N THR A 55 3.46 6.10 5.54
CA THR A 55 3.41 5.05 6.58
C THR A 55 1.98 4.86 7.08
N ALA A 56 1.29 5.95 7.37
CA ALA A 56 -0.08 5.92 7.85
C ALA A 56 -1.03 5.25 6.84
N GLY A 57 -1.03 5.68 5.59
CA GLY A 57 -1.87 5.12 4.55
C GLY A 57 -1.57 3.65 4.26
N ARG A 58 -0.29 3.28 4.23
CA ARG A 58 0.14 1.90 3.98
C ARG A 58 -0.25 0.97 5.13
N SER A 59 -0.08 1.39 6.38
CA SER A 59 -0.52 0.60 7.54
C SER A 59 -2.03 0.42 7.56
N SER A 60 -2.79 1.49 7.35
CA SER A 60 -4.26 1.42 7.31
C SER A 60 -4.76 0.49 6.22
N PHE A 61 -4.17 0.56 5.01
CA PHE A 61 -4.58 -0.31 3.91
C PHE A 61 -4.25 -1.78 4.19
N ILE A 62 -3.01 -2.06 4.60
CA ILE A 62 -2.54 -3.45 4.76
C ILE A 62 -3.25 -4.17 5.90
N THR A 63 -3.59 -3.45 6.99
CA THR A 63 -4.24 -4.01 8.18
C THR A 63 -5.75 -3.84 8.19
N GLY A 64 -6.28 -2.95 7.35
CA GLY A 64 -7.70 -2.56 7.42
C GLY A 64 -8.05 -1.81 8.71
N GLN A 65 -7.07 -1.23 9.41
CA GLN A 65 -7.24 -0.55 10.68
C GLN A 65 -6.91 0.93 10.60
N SER A 66 -7.57 1.74 11.41
CA SER A 66 -7.21 3.15 11.58
C SER A 66 -5.81 3.30 12.17
N VAL A 67 -5.10 4.35 11.78
CA VAL A 67 -3.78 4.72 12.33
C VAL A 67 -3.77 4.95 13.84
N PHE A 68 -4.90 5.30 14.41
CA PHE A 68 -5.04 5.41 15.87
C PHE A 68 -4.96 4.06 16.56
N ARG A 69 -5.25 2.98 15.84
CA ARG A 69 -5.16 1.62 16.36
C ARG A 69 -3.78 1.03 16.14
N THR A 70 -3.20 1.17 14.94
CA THR A 70 -1.86 0.67 14.64
C THR A 70 -0.75 1.50 15.29
N GLY A 71 -1.02 2.76 15.68
CA GLY A 71 -0.03 3.70 16.19
C GLY A 71 0.87 4.30 15.11
N LEU A 72 0.76 3.85 13.86
CA LEU A 72 1.60 4.28 12.73
C LEU A 72 1.06 5.56 12.08
N SER A 73 0.85 6.60 12.86
CA SER A 73 0.22 7.86 12.44
C SER A 73 1.19 8.88 11.84
N LYS A 74 2.49 8.60 11.81
CA LYS A 74 3.54 9.49 11.29
C LYS A 74 4.42 8.74 10.31
N VAL A 75 5.17 9.51 9.51
CA VAL A 75 6.19 8.95 8.61
C VAL A 75 7.26 8.23 9.42
N GLY A 76 7.45 6.94 9.14
CA GLY A 76 8.51 6.14 9.74
C GLY A 76 9.89 6.60 9.27
N MET A 77 10.89 6.47 10.13
CA MET A 77 12.28 6.79 9.82
C MET A 77 13.14 5.53 9.89
N PRO A 78 14.19 5.42 9.05
CA PRO A 78 15.12 4.30 9.11
C PRO A 78 15.70 4.11 10.51
N GLY A 79 15.78 2.86 10.97
CA GLY A 79 16.32 2.50 12.29
C GLY A 79 15.38 2.78 13.46
N ALA A 80 14.19 3.33 13.22
CA ALA A 80 13.20 3.54 14.27
C ALA A 80 12.76 2.21 14.90
N ASP A 81 12.38 2.26 16.18
CA ASP A 81 11.82 1.12 16.90
C ASP A 81 10.30 0.98 16.71
N GLN A 82 9.76 1.73 15.79
CA GLN A 82 8.34 1.73 15.44
C GLN A 82 8.13 1.18 14.02
N GLY A 83 7.29 0.18 13.90
CA GLY A 83 6.90 -0.46 12.64
C GLY A 83 5.61 -1.26 12.82
N LEU A 84 5.28 -2.06 11.81
CA LEU A 84 4.07 -2.88 11.83
C LEU A 84 4.14 -3.93 12.94
N SER A 85 3.16 -3.91 13.84
CA SER A 85 3.10 -4.86 14.95
C SER A 85 2.71 -6.25 14.47
N GLY A 86 3.30 -7.30 15.07
CA GLY A 86 2.88 -8.69 14.84
C GLY A 86 1.47 -9.01 15.37
N GLU A 87 0.87 -8.10 16.16
CA GLU A 87 -0.52 -8.24 16.62
C GLU A 87 -1.53 -7.67 15.61
N ASP A 88 -1.07 -6.89 14.61
CA ASP A 88 -1.92 -6.30 13.58
C ASP A 88 -2.05 -7.26 12.40
N PRO A 89 -3.23 -7.89 12.18
CA PRO A 89 -3.40 -8.81 11.07
C PRO A 89 -3.28 -8.07 9.73
N THR A 90 -2.61 -8.68 8.77
CA THR A 90 -2.48 -8.12 7.43
C THR A 90 -3.40 -8.80 6.43
N ILE A 91 -3.73 -8.09 5.35
CA ILE A 91 -4.48 -8.67 4.23
C ILE A 91 -3.75 -9.89 3.64
N ALA A 92 -2.42 -9.91 3.65
CA ALA A 92 -1.63 -11.03 3.17
C ALA A 92 -1.84 -12.29 4.04
N GLU A 93 -1.75 -12.15 5.36
CA GLU A 93 -2.01 -13.26 6.30
C GLU A 93 -3.43 -13.81 6.16
N LEU A 94 -4.41 -12.93 6.02
CA LEU A 94 -5.82 -13.34 5.84
C LEU A 94 -6.01 -14.10 4.52
N LEU A 95 -5.43 -13.63 3.42
CA LEU A 95 -5.55 -14.26 2.10
C LEU A 95 -4.81 -15.60 2.03
N LYS A 96 -3.71 -15.78 2.74
CA LYS A 96 -3.02 -17.08 2.83
C LYS A 96 -3.93 -18.18 3.39
N ASN A 97 -4.76 -17.86 4.36
CA ASN A 97 -5.75 -18.81 4.91
C ASN A 97 -6.78 -19.26 3.86
N HIS A 98 -6.91 -18.50 2.78
CA HIS A 98 -7.72 -18.84 1.61
C HIS A 98 -6.92 -19.46 0.46
N GLY A 99 -5.64 -19.78 0.67
CA GLY A 99 -4.78 -20.43 -0.32
C GLY A 99 -4.26 -19.52 -1.42
N TYR A 100 -4.15 -18.21 -1.16
CA TYR A 100 -3.46 -17.29 -2.06
C TYR A 100 -1.95 -17.33 -1.81
N ALA A 101 -1.18 -17.24 -2.89
CA ALA A 101 0.21 -16.80 -2.83
C ALA A 101 0.23 -15.28 -2.75
N THR A 102 1.16 -14.72 -1.97
CA THR A 102 1.17 -13.29 -1.65
C THR A 102 2.53 -12.68 -1.95
N GLY A 103 2.56 -11.54 -2.62
CA GLY A 103 3.80 -10.82 -2.92
C GLY A 103 3.62 -9.31 -2.75
N GLN A 104 4.66 -8.65 -2.25
CA GLN A 104 4.74 -7.20 -2.16
C GLN A 104 5.97 -6.70 -2.92
N PHE A 105 5.75 -5.76 -3.82
CA PHE A 105 6.80 -5.22 -4.69
C PHE A 105 6.82 -3.70 -4.63
N GLY A 106 8.00 -3.12 -4.35
CA GLY A 106 8.17 -1.67 -4.22
C GLY A 106 8.37 -1.22 -2.78
N LYS A 107 7.92 0.01 -2.46
CA LYS A 107 8.10 0.63 -1.14
C LYS A 107 7.21 -0.01 -0.08
N ASN A 108 7.78 -0.42 1.04
CA ASN A 108 7.04 -0.91 2.21
C ASN A 108 6.66 0.22 3.19
N HIS A 109 7.61 0.92 3.74
CA HIS A 109 7.51 2.04 4.69
C HIS A 109 6.78 1.73 6.01
N LEU A 110 6.92 0.51 6.52
CA LEU A 110 6.30 0.04 7.76
C LEU A 110 7.32 -0.47 8.79
N GLY A 111 8.56 0.03 8.70
CA GLY A 111 9.68 -0.35 9.55
C GLY A 111 10.74 -1.19 8.82
N ASP A 112 11.96 -1.21 9.37
CA ASP A 112 13.13 -1.91 8.79
C ASP A 112 13.78 -2.93 9.72
N ARG A 113 13.27 -3.10 10.94
CA ARG A 113 13.68 -4.19 11.81
C ARG A 113 13.12 -5.53 11.31
N ASN A 114 13.77 -6.62 11.67
CA ASN A 114 13.40 -7.95 11.23
C ASN A 114 11.93 -8.29 11.51
N GLU A 115 11.43 -7.88 12.67
CA GLU A 115 10.04 -8.08 13.09
C GLU A 115 9.01 -7.29 12.28
N PHE A 116 9.44 -6.27 11.50
CA PHE A 116 8.56 -5.41 10.69
C PHE A 116 8.57 -5.75 9.20
N LEU A 117 9.37 -6.74 8.79
CA LEU A 117 9.52 -7.07 7.37
C LEU A 117 8.24 -7.66 6.78
N PRO A 118 7.90 -7.35 5.52
CA PRO A 118 6.71 -7.89 4.87
C PRO A 118 6.61 -9.41 4.94
N THR A 119 7.73 -10.11 4.82
CA THR A 119 7.77 -11.58 4.86
C THR A 119 7.45 -12.17 6.23
N VAL A 120 7.53 -11.38 7.30
CA VAL A 120 7.07 -11.77 8.65
C VAL A 120 5.56 -11.51 8.82
N HIS A 121 5.01 -10.63 7.98
CA HIS A 121 3.61 -10.22 7.99
C HIS A 121 2.79 -10.80 6.83
N GLY A 122 3.08 -12.05 6.47
CA GLY A 122 2.22 -12.85 5.59
C GLY A 122 2.57 -12.79 4.10
N PHE A 123 3.49 -11.95 3.64
CA PHE A 123 3.94 -11.98 2.25
C PHE A 123 4.93 -13.12 2.01
N ASP A 124 4.70 -13.93 0.98
CA ASP A 124 5.60 -15.02 0.59
C ASP A 124 6.86 -14.46 -0.09
N GLU A 125 6.70 -13.34 -0.80
CA GLU A 125 7.78 -12.65 -1.50
C GLU A 125 7.75 -11.15 -1.21
N PHE A 126 8.94 -10.56 -1.04
CA PHE A 126 9.15 -9.12 -0.99
C PHE A 126 10.33 -8.73 -1.86
N TYR A 127 10.13 -7.77 -2.74
CA TYR A 127 11.20 -7.13 -3.50
C TYR A 127 10.96 -5.62 -3.59
N GLY A 128 11.82 -4.84 -2.95
CA GLY A 128 11.66 -3.39 -2.94
C GLY A 128 12.48 -2.72 -1.85
N ASN A 129 12.05 -1.53 -1.45
CA ASN A 129 12.72 -0.72 -0.44
C ASN A 129 11.86 -0.63 0.82
N LEU A 130 12.51 -0.76 1.97
CA LEU A 130 11.83 -0.62 3.27
C LEU A 130 11.42 0.82 3.54
N TYR A 131 12.12 1.80 2.92
CA TYR A 131 11.81 3.24 2.96
C TYR A 131 11.85 3.86 1.57
N HIS A 132 12.30 5.12 1.42
CA HIS A 132 12.52 5.80 0.14
C HIS A 132 13.83 5.38 -0.50
N LEU A 133 13.87 5.39 -1.85
CA LEU A 133 15.05 5.00 -2.63
C LEU A 133 16.32 5.78 -2.27
N TRP A 134 16.20 7.07 -1.98
CA TRP A 134 17.36 7.94 -1.72
C TRP A 134 17.84 7.91 -0.25
N VAL A 135 17.07 7.34 0.67
CA VAL A 135 17.49 7.13 2.06
C VAL A 135 18.35 5.86 2.21
N ALA A 136 18.23 4.92 1.26
CA ALA A 136 19.00 3.67 1.29
C ALA A 136 20.49 3.83 0.92
N ASN A 137 20.90 5.02 0.47
CA ASN A 137 22.27 5.30 -0.01
C ASN A 137 23.03 6.32 0.86
N SER A 138 22.55 6.64 2.06
CA SER A 138 23.22 7.56 2.99
C SER A 138 23.87 6.82 4.17
#